data_61a36f6cb090c7a8906c14a69688e024
#
_entry.id   61a36f6cb090c7a8906c14a69688e024
#
_cell.length_a   1.000
_cell.length_b   1.000
_cell.length_c   1.000
_cell.angle_alpha   90.00
_cell.angle_beta   90.00
_cell.angle_gamma   90.00
#
_symmetry.space_group_name_H-M   'P 1'
#
loop_
_entity.id
_entity.type
_entity.pdbx_description
1 polymer ?
#
loop_
_entity_poly.entity_id
_entity_poly.type
_entity_poly.pdbx_seq_one_letter_code
_entity_poly.pdbx_strand_id
1 'polypeptide(L)'
;MAIFLQLPEFEKELKKLSKKYPTLESDIEDIKPILLTCPTGIGKNFIIIRSKENTKIIKVKIHCESLRSRNIRLIYSYREDEIEFLYLEIYFKGNKENEDRERIEEYLKSIPTR
;
A
#
# COMPACT_ATOMS: atom_id res chain seq x y z
N MET A 1 -12.14 14.70 5.55
CA MET A 1 -11.67 14.47 4.18
C MET A 1 -10.48 13.52 4.18
N ALA A 2 -10.48 12.52 3.32
CA ALA A 2 -9.40 11.56 3.26
C ALA A 2 -8.15 12.15 2.61
N ILE A 3 -6.99 11.79 3.13
CA ILE A 3 -5.69 12.25 2.63
C ILE A 3 -4.92 11.04 2.12
N PHE A 4 -4.37 11.13 0.91
CA PHE A 4 -3.51 10.08 0.33
C PHE A 4 -2.11 10.63 0.16
N LEU A 5 -1.15 9.97 0.81
CA LEU A 5 0.28 10.34 0.80
C LEU A 5 1.11 9.16 0.32
N GLN A 6 2.35 9.43 -0.04
CA GLN A 6 3.30 8.42 -0.52
C GLN A 6 4.68 8.69 0.08
N LEU A 7 5.36 7.63 0.52
CA LEU A 7 6.77 7.76 0.91
C LEU A 7 7.64 7.95 -0.34
N PRO A 8 8.77 8.66 -0.21
CA PRO A 8 9.72 8.80 -1.33
C PRO A 8 10.18 7.45 -1.87
N GLU A 9 10.39 6.47 -0.99
CA GLU A 9 10.80 5.12 -1.39
C GLU A 9 9.72 4.44 -2.23
N PHE A 10 8.44 4.62 -1.86
CA PHE A 10 7.33 4.11 -2.64
C PHE A 10 7.31 4.73 -4.04
N GLU A 11 7.49 6.04 -4.12
CA GLU A 11 7.48 6.76 -5.41
C GLU A 11 8.56 6.22 -6.35
N LYS A 12 9.75 5.93 -5.82
CA LYS A 12 10.84 5.34 -6.62
C LYS A 12 10.49 3.94 -7.09
N GLU A 13 9.91 3.15 -6.22
CA GLU A 13 9.49 1.78 -6.56
C GLU A 13 8.42 1.79 -7.64
N LEU A 14 7.41 2.66 -7.49
CA LEU A 14 6.34 2.80 -8.46
C LEU A 14 6.87 3.24 -9.82
N LYS A 15 7.77 4.23 -9.84
CA LYS A 15 8.37 4.72 -11.07
C LYS A 15 9.13 3.62 -11.80
N LYS A 16 9.92 2.85 -11.06
CA LYS A 16 10.70 1.75 -11.64
C LYS A 16 9.80 0.66 -12.22
N LEU A 17 8.78 0.25 -11.47
CA LEU A 17 7.85 -0.78 -11.93
C LEU A 17 6.97 -0.31 -13.08
N SER A 18 6.61 0.97 -13.10
CA SER A 18 5.75 1.52 -14.17
C SER A 18 6.44 1.53 -15.53
N LYS A 19 7.76 1.55 -15.57
CA LYS A 19 8.51 1.41 -16.82
C LYS A 19 8.29 0.03 -17.44
N LYS A 20 8.11 -0.99 -16.61
CA LYS A 20 7.92 -2.37 -17.04
C LYS A 20 6.43 -2.70 -17.22
N TYR A 21 5.58 -2.10 -16.38
CA TYR A 21 4.15 -2.34 -16.37
C TYR A 21 3.41 -1.02 -16.57
N PRO A 22 3.15 -0.63 -17.83
CA PRO A 22 2.63 0.72 -18.14
C PRO A 22 1.29 1.09 -17.52
N THR A 23 0.46 0.11 -17.17
CA THR A 23 -0.86 0.41 -16.56
C THR A 23 -0.80 0.56 -15.06
N LEU A 24 0.37 0.34 -14.42
CA LEU A 24 0.46 0.23 -12.97
C LEU A 24 -0.03 1.48 -12.22
N GLU A 25 0.33 2.67 -12.68
CA GLU A 25 -0.13 3.90 -12.01
C GLU A 25 -1.64 4.02 -12.04
N SER A 26 -2.26 3.69 -13.17
CA SER A 26 -3.71 3.67 -13.29
C SER A 26 -4.32 2.59 -12.40
N ASP A 27 -3.70 1.41 -12.34
CA ASP A 27 -4.19 0.31 -11.51
C ASP A 27 -4.18 0.69 -10.02
N ILE A 28 -3.18 1.44 -9.58
CA ILE A 28 -3.09 1.94 -8.20
C ILE A 28 -4.17 2.98 -7.93
N GLU A 29 -4.44 3.88 -8.89
CA GLU A 29 -5.51 4.85 -8.72
C GLU A 29 -6.87 4.18 -8.54
N ASP A 30 -7.10 3.04 -9.20
CA ASP A 30 -8.36 2.31 -9.13
C ASP A 30 -8.66 1.77 -7.72
N ILE A 31 -7.67 1.66 -6.85
CA ILE A 31 -7.90 1.18 -5.48
C ILE A 31 -8.48 2.28 -4.57
N LYS A 32 -8.28 3.55 -4.89
CA LYS A 32 -8.71 4.65 -4.03
C LYS A 32 -10.21 4.64 -3.70
N PRO A 33 -11.12 4.44 -4.67
CA PRO A 33 -12.54 4.35 -4.33
C PRO A 33 -12.86 3.24 -3.34
N ILE A 34 -12.15 2.11 -3.45
CA ILE A 34 -12.32 0.99 -2.53
C ILE A 34 -11.90 1.39 -1.12
N LEU A 35 -10.75 2.04 -0.98
CA LEU A 35 -10.22 2.48 0.31
C LEU A 35 -11.08 3.54 0.97
N LEU A 36 -11.70 4.42 0.18
CA LEU A 36 -12.61 5.43 0.71
C LEU A 36 -13.88 4.81 1.32
N THR A 37 -14.31 3.67 0.81
CA THR A 37 -15.48 2.96 1.32
C THR A 37 -15.10 1.96 2.42
N CYS A 38 -13.99 1.24 2.22
CA CYS A 38 -13.51 0.21 3.14
C CYS A 38 -12.02 0.41 3.38
N PRO A 39 -11.63 1.28 4.34
CA PRO A 39 -10.22 1.66 4.51
C PRO A 39 -9.23 0.52 4.74
N THR A 40 -9.64 -0.55 5.37
CA THR A 40 -8.77 -1.72 5.55
C THR A 40 -9.01 -2.80 4.51
N GLY A 41 -9.85 -2.48 3.50
CA GLY A 41 -10.16 -3.37 2.39
C GLY A 41 -11.20 -4.42 2.71
N ILE A 42 -11.59 -5.15 1.69
CA ILE A 42 -12.56 -6.25 1.80
C ILE A 42 -12.04 -7.45 1.03
N GLY A 43 -12.39 -8.63 1.52
CA GLY A 43 -12.07 -9.88 0.84
C GLY A 43 -10.63 -10.34 1.06
N LYS A 44 -10.31 -11.42 0.37
CA LYS A 44 -9.04 -12.14 0.58
C LYS A 44 -7.80 -11.45 0.01
N ASN A 45 -7.98 -10.41 -0.80
CA ASN A 45 -6.85 -9.71 -1.40
C ASN A 45 -6.25 -8.65 -0.46
N PHE A 46 -6.90 -8.39 0.69
CA PHE A 46 -6.45 -7.42 1.68
C PHE A 46 -6.14 -8.13 2.99
N ILE A 47 -4.97 -7.90 3.55
CA ILE A 47 -4.54 -8.51 4.82
C ILE A 47 -3.94 -7.44 5.72
N ILE A 48 -4.47 -7.33 6.95
CA ILE A 48 -3.86 -6.46 7.97
C ILE A 48 -2.64 -7.21 8.50
N ILE A 49 -1.44 -6.67 8.28
CA ILE A 49 -0.19 -7.32 8.71
C ILE A 49 0.38 -6.75 10.01
N ARG A 50 -0.03 -5.53 10.38
CA ARG A 50 0.38 -4.91 11.64
C ARG A 50 -0.72 -3.97 12.12
N SER A 51 -0.80 -3.80 13.43
CA SER A 51 -1.69 -2.82 14.07
C SER A 51 -0.95 -2.14 15.20
N LYS A 52 -1.11 -0.84 15.32
CA LYS A 52 -0.60 -0.07 16.46
C LYS A 52 -1.58 1.06 16.73
N GLU A 53 -2.30 0.96 17.85
CA GLU A 53 -3.33 1.94 18.22
C GLU A 53 -4.32 2.16 17.07
N ASN A 54 -4.44 3.39 16.57
CA ASN A 54 -5.37 3.74 15.49
C ASN A 54 -4.78 3.57 14.10
N THR A 55 -3.63 2.88 13.99
CA THR A 55 -2.93 2.68 12.73
C THR A 55 -2.94 1.21 12.34
N LYS A 56 -3.34 0.93 11.11
CA LYS A 56 -3.31 -0.41 10.52
C LYS A 56 -2.37 -0.39 9.34
N ILE A 57 -1.57 -1.45 9.20
CA ILE A 57 -0.74 -1.66 8.02
C ILE A 57 -1.35 -2.79 7.23
N ILE A 58 -1.65 -2.53 5.98
CA ILE A 58 -2.37 -3.47 5.12
C ILE A 58 -1.53 -3.84 3.91
N LYS A 59 -1.52 -5.13 3.59
CA LYS A 59 -0.94 -5.64 2.35
C LYS A 59 -2.07 -6.01 1.42
N VAL A 60 -2.04 -5.48 0.20
CA VAL A 60 -3.07 -5.75 -0.79
C VAL A 60 -2.45 -6.29 -2.08
N LYS A 61 -3.15 -7.28 -2.66
CA LYS A 61 -2.81 -7.84 -3.97
C LYS A 61 -3.48 -6.97 -5.02
N ILE A 62 -2.68 -6.22 -5.78
CA ILE A 62 -3.17 -5.33 -6.82
C ILE A 62 -3.25 -6.07 -8.14
N HIS A 63 -4.41 -6.01 -8.81
CA HIS A 63 -4.51 -6.45 -10.18
C HIS A 63 -3.79 -5.45 -11.08
N CYS A 64 -2.83 -5.92 -11.85
CA CYS A 64 -2.10 -5.09 -12.81
C CYS A 64 -2.50 -5.52 -14.21
N GLU A 65 -3.16 -4.62 -14.94
CA GLU A 65 -3.71 -4.94 -16.25
C GLU A 65 -2.64 -5.33 -17.26
N SER A 66 -1.53 -4.58 -17.31
CA SER A 66 -0.44 -4.90 -18.24
C SER A 66 0.31 -6.18 -17.87
N LEU A 67 0.24 -6.60 -16.60
CA LEU A 67 0.83 -7.87 -16.14
C LEU A 67 -0.17 -9.02 -16.22
N ARG A 68 -1.46 -8.72 -16.32
CA ARG A 68 -2.59 -9.67 -16.34
C ARG A 68 -2.59 -10.59 -15.12
N SER A 69 -2.24 -10.05 -13.96
CA SER A 69 -2.21 -10.84 -12.73
C SER A 69 -2.29 -9.96 -11.50
N ARG A 70 -2.44 -10.60 -10.33
CA ARG A 70 -2.42 -9.93 -9.02
C ARG A 70 -1.08 -10.16 -8.32
N ASN A 71 0.03 -10.14 -9.07
CA ASN A 71 1.36 -10.34 -8.49
C ASN A 71 2.05 -9.05 -8.03
N ILE A 72 1.34 -7.92 -8.06
CA ILE A 72 1.82 -6.68 -7.47
C ILE A 72 1.29 -6.60 -6.05
N ARG A 73 2.17 -6.25 -5.11
CA ARG A 73 1.81 -6.04 -3.70
C ARG A 73 1.98 -4.58 -3.35
N LEU A 74 0.94 -4.00 -2.77
CA LEU A 74 0.97 -2.64 -2.22
C LEU A 74 0.88 -2.75 -0.71
N ILE A 75 1.77 -2.06 -0.01
CA ILE A 75 1.70 -1.94 1.45
C ILE A 75 1.28 -0.51 1.74
N TYR A 76 0.21 -0.33 2.49
CA TYR A 76 -0.20 1.00 2.89
C TYR A 76 -0.58 1.03 4.36
N SER A 77 -0.52 2.22 4.94
CA SER A 77 -0.97 2.50 6.28
C SER A 77 -2.29 3.24 6.23
N TYR A 78 -3.19 2.91 7.14
CA TYR A 78 -4.41 3.67 7.36
C TYR A 78 -4.43 4.14 8.81
N ARG A 79 -4.53 5.47 9.01
CA ARG A 79 -4.67 6.09 10.33
C ARG A 79 -6.10 6.55 10.50
N GLU A 80 -6.83 5.88 11.39
CA GLU A 80 -8.27 6.11 11.57
C GLU A 80 -8.59 7.54 12.01
N ASP A 81 -7.82 8.08 12.95
CA ASP A 81 -8.06 9.40 13.53
C ASP A 81 -7.81 10.54 12.54
N GLU A 82 -6.95 10.33 11.56
CA GLU A 82 -6.62 11.34 10.55
C GLU A 82 -7.29 11.08 9.21
N ILE A 83 -7.92 9.92 9.03
CA ILE A 83 -8.41 9.42 7.74
C ILE A 83 -7.30 9.54 6.69
N GLU A 84 -6.11 9.07 7.06
CA GLU A 84 -4.91 9.20 6.26
C GLU A 84 -4.44 7.85 5.73
N PHE A 85 -4.23 7.80 4.42
CA PHE A 85 -3.64 6.65 3.74
C PHE A 85 -2.23 7.02 3.31
N LEU A 86 -1.24 6.25 3.74
CA LEU A 86 0.14 6.45 3.34
C LEU A 86 0.64 5.21 2.62
N TYR A 87 1.03 5.35 1.36
CA TYR A 87 1.59 4.25 0.58
C TYR A 87 3.06 4.07 0.97
N LEU A 88 3.38 2.89 1.50
CA LEU A 88 4.69 2.59 2.07
C LEU A 88 5.61 1.87 1.09
N GLU A 89 5.08 0.90 0.35
CA GLU A 89 5.88 0.06 -0.52
C GLU A 89 5.03 -0.53 -1.64
N ILE A 90 5.65 -0.71 -2.81
CA ILE A 90 5.05 -1.48 -3.90
C ILE A 90 6.13 -2.38 -4.49
N TYR A 91 5.79 -3.63 -4.75
CA TYR A 91 6.75 -4.57 -5.31
C TYR A 91 6.05 -5.65 -6.14
N PHE A 92 6.83 -6.25 -7.05
CA PHE A 92 6.40 -7.41 -7.82
C PHE A 92 6.81 -8.66 -7.06
N LYS A 93 5.86 -9.53 -6.76
CA LYS A 93 6.09 -10.73 -5.95
C LYS A 93 7.13 -11.66 -6.58
N GLY A 94 7.27 -11.67 -7.90
CA GLY A 94 8.28 -12.46 -8.58
C GLY A 94 9.73 -12.03 -8.29
N ASN A 95 9.93 -10.76 -7.89
CA ASN A 95 11.25 -10.23 -7.57
C ASN A 95 11.53 -10.22 -6.07
N LYS A 96 10.49 -10.24 -5.25
CA LYS A 96 10.60 -10.08 -3.81
C LYS A 96 9.42 -10.79 -3.15
N GLU A 97 9.70 -11.64 -2.20
CA GLU A 97 8.69 -12.50 -1.61
C GLU A 97 7.85 -11.82 -0.54
N ASN A 98 8.47 -10.94 0.25
CA ASN A 98 7.82 -10.31 1.39
C ASN A 98 8.05 -8.80 1.44
N GLU A 99 7.21 -8.11 2.19
CA GLU A 99 7.31 -6.68 2.42
C GLU A 99 8.58 -6.31 3.21
N ASP A 100 8.97 -5.04 3.11
CA ASP A 100 10.10 -4.47 3.86
C ASP A 100 9.68 -4.19 5.31
N ARG A 101 9.95 -5.13 6.19
CA ARG A 101 9.54 -5.05 7.59
C ARG A 101 10.24 -3.94 8.36
N GLU A 102 11.49 -3.65 8.02
CA GLU A 102 12.21 -2.54 8.66
C GLU A 102 11.57 -1.20 8.36
N ARG A 103 11.17 -0.98 7.11
CA ARG A 103 10.47 0.25 6.71
C ARG A 103 9.18 0.41 7.49
N ILE A 104 8.42 -0.67 7.64
CA ILE A 104 7.16 -0.66 8.39
C ILE A 104 7.42 -0.30 9.85
N GLU A 105 8.42 -0.93 10.47
CA GLU A 105 8.74 -0.66 11.89
C GLU A 105 9.21 0.78 12.10
N GLU A 106 10.05 1.30 11.21
CA GLU A 106 10.48 2.69 11.28
C GLU A 106 9.31 3.66 11.17
N TYR A 107 8.39 3.37 10.25
CA TYR A 107 7.19 4.19 10.11
C TYR A 107 6.36 4.14 11.39
N LEU A 108 6.11 2.96 11.94
CA LEU A 108 5.32 2.82 13.17
C LEU A 108 5.96 3.53 14.36
N LYS A 109 7.30 3.54 14.44
CA LYS A 109 8.01 4.27 15.48
C LYS A 109 7.86 5.79 15.34
N SER A 110 7.67 6.28 14.13
CA SER A 110 7.51 7.71 13.86
C SER A 110 6.15 8.25 14.26
N ILE A 111 5.16 7.37 14.47
CA ILE A 111 3.82 7.76 14.85
C ILE A 111 3.77 8.09 16.34
N PRO A 112 3.23 9.26 16.72
CA PRO A 112 3.10 9.58 18.13
C PRO A 112 2.23 8.58 18.87
N THR A 113 2.69 8.10 20.02
CA THR A 113 1.90 7.28 20.93
C THR A 113 1.07 8.17 21.83
N ARG A 114 -0.13 7.74 22.14
CA ARG A 114 -1.02 8.45 23.05
C ARG A 114 -0.92 7.92 24.48
#